data_2affc98f2cf140c8b9845a48f9ee8137
#
_entry.id   2affc98f2cf140c8b9845a48f9ee8137
#
_cell.length_a   1.000
_cell.length_b   1.000
_cell.length_c   1.000
_cell.angle_alpha   90.00
_cell.angle_beta   90.00
_cell.angle_gamma   90.00
#
_symmetry.space_group_name_H-M   'P 1'
#
loop_
_entity.id
_entity.type
_entity.pdbx_description
1 polymer ?
#
loop_
_entity_poly.entity_id
_entity_poly.type
_entity_poly.pdbx_seq_one_letter_code
_entity_poly.pdbx_strand_id
1 'polypeptide(L)'
;MLVVRAITAADLDALIGMASQVGSGMTTLKPDRKMLGDRVEIAVASFAQTIAPEQRDYMFVMEDVANGRMAGVCAIKGAVGLDEPFYNYRIGTLVHSSRELNVFSRMETLYLSNDLTGSTELCSLFLHPDYRAGNNGKWLSKSRFMFIAQFPHLFTEKLIAEMRGFQAEDGSSPFYEGLGRHFFKMDFNHVDDLTALGKKSFIAELMPRQPLYVDYLPEAAQEVIGKVHLSTAPARRLLEQEGMHFEGYIDIFDAGPVLQARVSELRAMRDSCMASVEPGAATASPAAEPMLVSNTRMQDFRIIVTHACPVGGKITLGPADMELLRCHGGEPVRALPLNVRKNLYA
;
A
#
# COMPACT_ATOMS: atom_id res chain seq x y z
N MET A 1 10.37 15.33 16.31
CA MET A 1 9.86 15.78 15.00
C MET A 1 9.98 14.63 14.01
N LEU A 2 8.92 14.39 13.21
CA LEU A 2 8.90 13.28 12.27
C LEU A 2 9.20 13.75 10.84
N VAL A 3 9.83 12.86 10.05
CA VAL A 3 10.02 13.01 8.60
C VAL A 3 9.82 11.65 7.94
N VAL A 4 9.17 11.61 6.78
CA VAL A 4 9.19 10.41 5.93
C VAL A 4 10.27 10.63 4.87
N ARG A 5 11.16 9.65 4.73
CA ARG A 5 12.29 9.71 3.78
C ARG A 5 12.52 8.37 3.09
N ALA A 6 13.28 8.40 2.02
CA ALA A 6 13.81 7.19 1.40
C ALA A 6 14.62 6.38 2.42
N ILE A 7 14.50 5.04 2.34
CA ILE A 7 15.31 4.12 3.16
C ILE A 7 16.77 4.16 2.71
N THR A 8 17.67 3.87 3.64
CA THR A 8 19.12 3.72 3.40
C THR A 8 19.63 2.38 3.93
N ALA A 9 20.82 1.98 3.54
CA ALA A 9 21.44 0.76 4.05
C ALA A 9 21.63 0.75 5.59
N ALA A 10 21.78 1.93 6.20
CA ALA A 10 21.92 2.07 7.65
C ALA A 10 20.62 1.76 8.42
N ASP A 11 19.49 1.71 7.75
CA ASP A 11 18.17 1.47 8.37
C ASP A 11 17.86 -0.03 8.59
N LEU A 12 18.70 -0.95 8.08
CA LEU A 12 18.40 -2.39 8.06
C LEU A 12 18.13 -2.96 9.45
N ASP A 13 18.95 -2.65 10.45
CA ASP A 13 18.78 -3.19 11.81
C ASP A 13 17.48 -2.67 12.46
N ALA A 14 17.16 -1.40 12.26
CA ALA A 14 15.91 -0.81 12.72
C ALA A 14 14.68 -1.43 11.99
N LEU A 15 14.80 -1.73 10.70
CA LEU A 15 13.76 -2.39 9.91
C LEU A 15 13.50 -3.82 10.40
N ILE A 16 14.55 -4.59 10.71
CA ILE A 16 14.43 -5.95 11.29
C ILE A 16 13.72 -5.88 12.65
N GLY A 17 14.11 -4.94 13.50
CA GLY A 17 13.47 -4.72 14.80
C GLY A 17 11.99 -4.37 14.66
N MET A 18 11.63 -3.60 13.65
CA MET A 18 10.24 -3.26 13.33
C MET A 18 9.47 -4.46 12.77
N ALA A 19 10.08 -5.21 11.85
CA ALA A 19 9.47 -6.41 11.26
C ALA A 19 9.12 -7.47 12.32
N SER A 20 9.91 -7.58 13.39
CA SER A 20 9.64 -8.49 14.51
C SER A 20 8.36 -8.14 15.31
N GLN A 21 7.81 -6.94 15.13
CA GLN A 21 6.57 -6.50 15.77
C GLN A 21 5.35 -6.62 14.85
N VAL A 22 5.57 -7.02 13.61
CA VAL A 22 4.50 -7.22 12.63
C VAL A 22 3.86 -8.58 12.86
N GLY A 23 2.54 -8.62 12.95
CA GLY A 23 1.78 -9.88 13.07
C GLY A 23 1.78 -10.69 11.76
N SER A 24 1.14 -11.88 11.79
CA SER A 24 0.90 -12.70 10.59
C SER A 24 0.14 -11.92 9.50
N GLY A 25 0.29 -12.32 8.25
CA GLY A 25 -0.42 -11.74 7.09
C GLY A 25 0.24 -10.51 6.46
N MET A 26 1.46 -10.14 6.87
CA MET A 26 2.28 -9.15 6.15
C MET A 26 3.55 -9.84 5.62
N THR A 27 3.42 -10.52 4.51
CA THR A 27 4.48 -11.32 3.88
C THR A 27 5.70 -10.49 3.47
N THR A 28 5.49 -9.20 3.19
CA THR A 28 6.51 -8.27 2.72
C THR A 28 7.41 -7.70 3.84
N LEU A 29 7.12 -7.98 5.12
CA LEU A 29 7.90 -7.52 6.28
C LEU A 29 8.13 -8.65 7.30
N LYS A 30 8.60 -9.81 6.84
CA LYS A 30 9.04 -10.88 7.75
C LYS A 30 10.41 -10.53 8.36
N PRO A 31 10.69 -10.89 9.64
CA PRO A 31 11.94 -10.56 10.31
C PRO A 31 13.10 -11.47 9.85
N ASP A 32 13.30 -11.58 8.55
CA ASP A 32 14.41 -12.29 7.92
C ASP A 32 15.47 -11.28 7.44
N ARG A 33 16.67 -11.38 8.00
CA ARG A 33 17.76 -10.41 7.73
C ARG A 33 18.21 -10.43 6.29
N LYS A 34 18.24 -11.62 5.66
CA LYS A 34 18.67 -11.74 4.27
C LYS A 34 17.63 -11.12 3.37
N MET A 35 16.37 -11.52 3.52
CA MET A 35 15.25 -11.01 2.71
C MET A 35 15.11 -9.48 2.83
N LEU A 36 15.17 -8.93 4.05
CA LEU A 36 15.07 -7.49 4.24
C LEU A 36 16.34 -6.75 3.77
N GLY A 37 17.52 -7.37 3.88
CA GLY A 37 18.77 -6.83 3.36
C GLY A 37 18.75 -6.71 1.84
N ASP A 38 18.41 -7.79 1.13
CA ASP A 38 18.27 -7.82 -0.32
C ASP A 38 17.23 -6.75 -0.77
N ARG A 39 16.13 -6.61 -0.03
CA ARG A 39 15.09 -5.63 -0.32
C ARG A 39 15.53 -4.18 -0.11
N VAL A 40 16.31 -3.91 0.94
CA VAL A 40 16.90 -2.57 1.19
C VAL A 40 17.88 -2.21 0.07
N GLU A 41 18.71 -3.15 -0.39
CA GLU A 41 19.63 -2.94 -1.51
C GLU A 41 18.87 -2.59 -2.79
N ILE A 42 17.78 -3.33 -3.10
CA ILE A 42 16.88 -3.03 -4.21
C ILE A 42 16.29 -1.63 -4.06
N ALA A 43 15.83 -1.26 -2.86
CA ALA A 43 15.25 0.05 -2.63
C ALA A 43 16.25 1.18 -2.85
N VAL A 44 17.47 1.05 -2.34
CA VAL A 44 18.56 2.03 -2.58
C VAL A 44 18.87 2.16 -4.08
N ALA A 45 18.99 1.03 -4.78
CA ALA A 45 19.21 1.00 -6.22
C ALA A 45 18.03 1.59 -7.02
N SER A 46 16.79 1.42 -6.52
CA SER A 46 15.57 2.02 -7.11
C SER A 46 15.60 3.55 -7.05
N PHE A 47 15.91 4.12 -5.89
CA PHE A 47 16.06 5.57 -5.75
C PHE A 47 17.25 6.12 -6.56
N ALA A 48 18.31 5.34 -6.73
CA ALA A 48 19.43 5.67 -7.60
C ALA A 48 19.13 5.46 -9.09
N GLN A 49 18.02 4.82 -9.44
CA GLN A 49 17.62 4.45 -10.82
C GLN A 49 18.66 3.57 -11.54
N THR A 50 19.36 2.71 -10.81
CA THR A 50 20.42 1.84 -11.33
C THR A 50 19.93 0.43 -11.69
N ILE A 51 18.66 0.11 -11.44
CA ILE A 51 18.02 -1.16 -11.79
C ILE A 51 16.83 -0.92 -12.73
N ALA A 52 16.41 -2.00 -13.43
CA ALA A 52 15.31 -1.96 -14.36
C ALA A 52 13.99 -1.52 -13.69
N PRO A 53 13.11 -0.77 -14.39
CA PRO A 53 11.87 -0.24 -13.82
C PRO A 53 10.99 -1.31 -13.16
N GLU A 54 10.90 -2.49 -13.76
CA GLU A 54 10.09 -3.61 -13.29
C GLU A 54 10.60 -4.25 -11.99
N GLN A 55 11.87 -4.06 -11.65
CA GLN A 55 12.50 -4.58 -10.42
C GLN A 55 12.46 -3.59 -9.26
N ARG A 56 12.00 -2.36 -9.49
CA ARG A 56 12.08 -1.28 -8.50
C ARG A 56 11.13 -1.51 -7.32
N ASP A 57 11.65 -1.25 -6.14
CA ASP A 57 10.91 -1.24 -4.88
C ASP A 57 11.30 0.02 -4.09
N TYR A 58 10.41 1.01 -4.03
CA TYR A 58 10.65 2.27 -3.33
C TYR A 58 10.18 2.15 -1.89
N MET A 59 11.11 1.96 -0.97
CA MET A 59 10.81 1.85 0.45
C MET A 59 11.10 3.17 1.18
N PHE A 60 10.17 3.58 2.03
CA PHE A 60 10.23 4.80 2.83
C PHE A 60 10.19 4.44 4.30
N VAL A 61 10.89 5.23 5.11
CA VAL A 61 10.85 5.15 6.56
C VAL A 61 10.32 6.47 7.14
N MET A 62 9.48 6.37 8.15
CA MET A 62 9.15 7.51 9.02
C MET A 62 10.15 7.52 10.18
N GLU A 63 10.92 8.58 10.26
CA GLU A 63 11.96 8.77 11.28
C GLU A 63 11.53 9.83 12.29
N ASP A 64 11.72 9.55 13.57
CA ASP A 64 11.69 10.58 14.60
C ASP A 64 13.10 11.15 14.78
N VAL A 65 13.31 12.31 14.19
CA VAL A 65 14.63 12.98 14.14
C VAL A 65 15.15 13.35 15.54
N ALA A 66 14.26 13.48 16.53
CA ALA A 66 14.67 13.83 17.90
C ALA A 66 15.45 12.71 18.60
N ASN A 67 15.24 11.46 18.21
CA ASN A 67 15.85 10.29 18.84
C ASN A 67 16.42 9.27 17.84
N GLY A 68 16.32 9.54 16.53
CA GLY A 68 16.79 8.66 15.46
C GLY A 68 16.02 7.35 15.31
N ARG A 69 14.84 7.20 15.98
CA ARG A 69 14.04 5.96 15.90
C ARG A 69 13.23 5.89 14.62
N MET A 70 13.17 4.70 14.04
CA MET A 70 12.23 4.38 12.97
C MET A 70 10.83 4.24 13.57
N ALA A 71 9.93 5.13 13.19
CA ALA A 71 8.53 5.16 13.64
C ALA A 71 7.61 4.32 12.74
N GLY A 72 7.97 4.14 11.48
CA GLY A 72 7.15 3.39 10.54
C GLY A 72 7.84 3.15 9.19
N VAL A 73 7.24 2.29 8.38
CA VAL A 73 7.71 1.94 7.04
C VAL A 73 6.54 1.83 6.07
N CYS A 74 6.77 2.14 4.81
CA CYS A 74 5.86 1.85 3.72
C CYS A 74 6.63 1.69 2.40
N ALA A 75 6.05 1.03 1.40
CA ALA A 75 6.73 0.80 0.15
C ALA A 75 5.79 0.87 -1.07
N ILE A 76 6.41 0.98 -2.25
CA ILE A 76 5.80 0.92 -3.57
C ILE A 76 6.64 0.00 -4.43
N LYS A 77 6.12 -1.15 -4.85
CA LYS A 77 6.74 -1.96 -5.91
C LYS A 77 6.41 -1.39 -7.27
N GLY A 78 7.42 -1.24 -8.12
CA GLY A 78 7.27 -0.71 -9.47
C GLY A 78 6.33 -1.55 -10.34
N ALA A 79 6.48 -2.88 -10.28
CA ALA A 79 5.60 -3.83 -10.93
C ALA A 79 5.59 -5.17 -10.17
N VAL A 80 4.42 -5.84 -10.14
CA VAL A 80 4.27 -7.18 -9.55
C VAL A 80 4.12 -8.25 -10.64
N GLY A 81 4.46 -9.49 -10.31
CA GLY A 81 4.16 -10.63 -11.16
C GLY A 81 5.10 -10.83 -12.35
N LEU A 82 6.22 -10.11 -12.46
CA LEU A 82 7.16 -10.19 -13.58
C LEU A 82 8.31 -11.16 -13.31
N ASP A 83 8.81 -11.24 -12.09
CA ASP A 83 9.81 -12.24 -11.68
C ASP A 83 9.14 -13.52 -11.18
N GLU A 84 8.13 -13.37 -10.34
CA GLU A 84 7.31 -14.47 -9.80
C GLU A 84 5.84 -14.19 -10.07
N PRO A 85 5.04 -15.21 -10.44
CA PRO A 85 3.61 -15.02 -10.71
C PRO A 85 2.88 -14.35 -9.56
N PHE A 86 1.99 -13.42 -9.89
CA PHE A 86 1.10 -12.74 -8.96
C PHE A 86 -0.33 -13.26 -9.19
N TYR A 87 -0.84 -14.01 -8.21
CA TYR A 87 -2.13 -14.68 -8.31
C TYR A 87 -3.19 -13.98 -7.48
N ASN A 88 -4.36 -13.80 -8.08
CA ASN A 88 -5.57 -13.33 -7.40
C ASN A 88 -6.76 -14.16 -7.87
N TYR A 89 -7.81 -14.23 -7.07
CA TYR A 89 -9.12 -14.60 -7.60
C TYR A 89 -9.82 -13.37 -8.14
N ARG A 90 -10.31 -13.48 -9.39
CA ARG A 90 -11.28 -12.54 -9.94
C ARG A 90 -12.68 -13.05 -9.68
N ILE A 91 -13.53 -12.22 -9.07
CA ILE A 91 -14.94 -12.50 -8.87
C ILE A 91 -15.66 -12.25 -10.20
N GLY A 92 -16.27 -13.29 -10.74
CA GLY A 92 -17.07 -13.22 -11.95
C GLY A 92 -18.52 -13.58 -11.69
N THR A 93 -19.36 -13.50 -12.72
CA THR A 93 -20.78 -13.87 -12.66
C THR A 93 -21.08 -14.87 -13.78
N LEU A 94 -21.72 -15.97 -13.43
CA LEU A 94 -22.35 -16.88 -14.40
C LEU A 94 -23.87 -16.84 -14.26
N VAL A 95 -24.54 -16.85 -15.42
CA VAL A 95 -26.00 -16.88 -15.48
C VAL A 95 -26.45 -18.22 -16.05
N HIS A 96 -27.32 -18.88 -15.34
CA HIS A 96 -27.99 -20.11 -15.77
C HIS A 96 -29.47 -19.83 -15.95
N SER A 97 -30.01 -20.16 -17.09
CA SER A 97 -31.43 -19.98 -17.36
C SER A 97 -32.03 -21.12 -18.17
N SER A 98 -33.24 -21.52 -17.81
CA SER A 98 -34.08 -22.47 -18.57
C SER A 98 -35.48 -21.87 -18.73
N ARG A 99 -35.90 -21.67 -19.97
CA ARG A 99 -37.29 -21.21 -20.27
C ARG A 99 -38.31 -22.30 -19.94
N GLU A 100 -37.98 -23.55 -20.20
CA GLU A 100 -38.87 -24.70 -19.95
C GLU A 100 -39.18 -24.87 -18.45
N LEU A 101 -38.17 -24.67 -17.61
CA LEU A 101 -38.29 -24.81 -16.16
C LEU A 101 -38.67 -23.49 -15.47
N ASN A 102 -38.75 -22.40 -16.22
CA ASN A 102 -38.94 -21.03 -15.69
C ASN A 102 -37.89 -20.71 -14.56
N VAL A 103 -36.64 -21.13 -14.77
CA VAL A 103 -35.54 -20.92 -13.81
C VAL A 103 -34.57 -19.90 -14.38
N PHE A 104 -34.21 -18.95 -13.53
CA PHE A 104 -33.10 -18.02 -13.77
C PHE A 104 -32.25 -17.93 -12.51
N SER A 105 -30.95 -18.19 -12.64
CA SER A 105 -29.99 -18.13 -11.52
C SER A 105 -28.77 -17.33 -11.94
N ARG A 106 -28.34 -16.41 -11.07
CA ARG A 106 -27.10 -15.66 -11.20
C ARG A 106 -26.20 -16.07 -10.04
N MET A 107 -25.05 -16.62 -10.37
CA MET A 107 -24.10 -17.16 -9.38
C MET A 107 -22.74 -16.46 -9.50
N GLU A 108 -22.15 -16.15 -8.37
CA GLU A 108 -20.76 -15.65 -8.33
C GLU A 108 -19.77 -16.79 -8.47
N THR A 109 -18.66 -16.50 -9.13
CA THR A 109 -17.59 -17.47 -9.39
C THR A 109 -16.22 -16.84 -9.13
N LEU A 110 -15.27 -17.65 -8.68
CA LEU A 110 -13.87 -17.27 -8.50
C LEU A 110 -13.04 -17.86 -9.62
N TYR A 111 -12.31 -17.00 -10.32
CA TYR A 111 -11.35 -17.38 -11.36
C TYR A 111 -9.94 -17.09 -10.90
N LEU A 112 -9.07 -18.11 -10.86
CA LEU A 112 -7.65 -17.88 -10.62
C LEU A 112 -7.08 -17.07 -11.80
N SER A 113 -6.48 -15.94 -11.50
CA SER A 113 -6.11 -14.92 -12.48
C SER A 113 -4.72 -14.34 -12.20
N ASN A 114 -4.06 -13.89 -13.27
CA ASN A 114 -2.85 -13.08 -13.26
C ASN A 114 -3.09 -11.69 -13.90
N ASP A 115 -4.33 -11.24 -13.96
CA ASP A 115 -4.73 -10.00 -14.64
C ASP A 115 -4.04 -8.74 -14.08
N LEU A 116 -3.55 -8.80 -12.85
CA LEU A 116 -2.87 -7.70 -12.18
C LEU A 116 -1.34 -7.71 -12.37
N THR A 117 -0.80 -8.66 -13.15
CA THR A 117 0.62 -8.70 -13.53
C THR A 117 1.06 -7.39 -14.17
N GLY A 118 2.20 -6.87 -13.74
CA GLY A 118 2.76 -5.60 -14.21
C GLY A 118 2.15 -4.36 -13.53
N SER A 119 1.18 -4.50 -12.63
CA SER A 119 0.66 -3.37 -11.87
C SER A 119 1.65 -2.87 -10.83
N THR A 120 1.66 -1.56 -10.58
CA THR A 120 2.36 -0.97 -9.43
C THR A 120 1.61 -1.32 -8.14
N GLU A 121 2.33 -1.69 -7.07
CA GLU A 121 1.71 -2.11 -5.80
C GLU A 121 2.12 -1.22 -4.63
N LEU A 122 1.13 -0.77 -3.84
CA LEU A 122 1.34 -0.18 -2.52
C LEU A 122 1.41 -1.28 -1.46
N CYS A 123 2.56 -1.45 -0.82
CA CYS A 123 2.77 -2.53 0.14
C CYS A 123 3.48 -2.06 1.43
N SER A 124 3.71 -2.99 2.35
CA SER A 124 4.57 -2.85 3.55
C SER A 124 4.23 -1.66 4.45
N LEU A 125 2.96 -1.27 4.57
CA LEU A 125 2.57 -0.17 5.45
C LEU A 125 2.50 -0.64 6.90
N PHE A 126 3.45 -0.23 7.71
CA PHE A 126 3.47 -0.49 9.15
C PHE A 126 3.89 0.75 9.94
N LEU A 127 3.17 1.04 11.02
CA LEU A 127 3.47 2.11 11.97
C LEU A 127 3.64 1.50 13.36
N HIS A 128 4.78 1.81 13.99
CA HIS A 128 5.09 1.34 15.34
C HIS A 128 3.97 1.75 16.32
N PRO A 129 3.55 0.87 17.25
CA PRO A 129 2.46 1.16 18.18
C PRO A 129 2.61 2.49 18.92
N ASP A 130 3.81 2.82 19.41
CA ASP A 130 4.11 4.07 20.13
C ASP A 130 3.80 5.34 19.31
N TYR A 131 3.78 5.21 17.98
CA TYR A 131 3.55 6.33 17.06
C TYR A 131 2.15 6.32 16.44
N ARG A 132 1.27 5.40 16.86
CA ARG A 132 -0.13 5.32 16.37
C ARG A 132 -1.02 6.39 16.98
N ALA A 133 -0.58 7.65 16.89
CA ALA A 133 -1.30 8.81 17.41
C ALA A 133 -1.47 9.89 16.33
N GLY A 134 -2.44 10.75 16.50
CA GLY A 134 -2.67 11.87 15.58
C GLY A 134 -2.90 11.43 14.15
N ASN A 135 -2.15 12.06 13.23
CA ASN A 135 -2.24 11.80 11.79
C ASN A 135 -1.07 10.96 11.23
N ASN A 136 -0.22 10.35 12.06
CA ASN A 136 1.01 9.68 11.61
C ASN A 136 0.75 8.55 10.61
N GLY A 137 -0.26 7.70 10.87
CA GLY A 137 -0.62 6.63 9.93
C GLY A 137 -1.15 7.16 8.60
N LYS A 138 -1.91 8.25 8.64
CA LYS A 138 -2.40 8.95 7.46
C LYS A 138 -1.24 9.56 6.66
N TRP A 139 -0.32 10.22 7.33
CA TRP A 139 0.88 10.79 6.74
C TRP A 139 1.72 9.71 6.06
N LEU A 140 2.11 8.66 6.79
CA LEU A 140 2.92 7.57 6.26
C LEU A 140 2.25 6.91 5.04
N SER A 141 0.96 6.61 5.11
CA SER A 141 0.21 6.04 3.99
C SER A 141 0.23 6.96 2.75
N LYS A 142 -0.05 8.26 2.95
CA LYS A 142 -0.18 9.23 1.86
C LYS A 142 1.16 9.66 1.27
N SER A 143 2.28 9.42 1.96
CA SER A 143 3.62 9.68 1.43
C SER A 143 3.89 8.93 0.13
N ARG A 144 3.35 7.73 -0.03
CA ARG A 144 3.46 6.94 -1.27
C ARG A 144 2.77 7.63 -2.45
N PHE A 145 1.59 8.17 -2.22
CA PHE A 145 0.85 8.91 -3.26
C PHE A 145 1.53 10.23 -3.63
N MET A 146 2.19 10.90 -2.67
CA MET A 146 3.00 12.09 -2.93
C MET A 146 4.19 11.76 -3.81
N PHE A 147 4.87 10.64 -3.56
CA PHE A 147 5.99 10.17 -4.37
C PHE A 147 5.53 9.83 -5.80
N ILE A 148 4.40 9.12 -5.94
CA ILE A 148 3.80 8.82 -7.25
C ILE A 148 3.46 10.12 -7.99
N ALA A 149 2.84 11.10 -7.33
CA ALA A 149 2.50 12.37 -7.95
C ALA A 149 3.73 13.20 -8.36
N GLN A 150 4.85 13.06 -7.64
CA GLN A 150 6.09 13.72 -7.98
C GLN A 150 6.82 13.07 -9.16
N PHE A 151 6.73 11.74 -9.28
CA PHE A 151 7.46 10.95 -10.27
C PHE A 151 6.54 9.96 -11.01
N PRO A 152 5.44 10.41 -11.63
CA PRO A 152 4.43 9.51 -12.20
C PRO A 152 4.97 8.61 -13.32
N HIS A 153 6.00 9.03 -14.03
CA HIS A 153 6.64 8.29 -15.11
C HIS A 153 7.40 7.02 -14.64
N LEU A 154 7.56 6.83 -13.33
CA LEU A 154 8.21 5.65 -12.75
C LEU A 154 7.25 4.48 -12.54
N PHE A 155 5.96 4.72 -12.68
CA PHE A 155 4.91 3.78 -12.31
C PHE A 155 4.05 3.39 -13.50
N THR A 156 3.47 2.21 -13.43
CA THR A 156 2.52 1.74 -14.44
C THR A 156 1.18 2.48 -14.32
N GLU A 157 0.34 2.38 -15.34
CA GLU A 157 -0.98 3.03 -15.32
C GLU A 157 -1.85 2.52 -14.16
N LYS A 158 -1.77 1.22 -13.85
CA LYS A 158 -2.57 0.57 -12.81
C LYS A 158 -1.81 0.52 -11.48
N LEU A 159 -2.44 1.03 -10.44
CA LEU A 159 -2.00 0.95 -9.06
C LEU A 159 -2.90 0.00 -8.29
N ILE A 160 -2.30 -0.92 -7.52
CA ILE A 160 -3.02 -1.87 -6.68
C ILE A 160 -2.55 -1.80 -5.23
N ALA A 161 -3.38 -2.32 -4.33
CA ALA A 161 -3.03 -2.59 -2.94
C ALA A 161 -3.78 -3.83 -2.47
N GLU A 162 -3.05 -4.91 -2.16
CA GLU A 162 -3.63 -6.05 -1.46
C GLU A 162 -3.88 -5.70 0.00
N MET A 163 -5.09 -5.95 0.45
CA MET A 163 -5.49 -5.73 1.83
C MET A 163 -5.62 -7.08 2.53
N ARG A 164 -5.02 -7.20 3.72
CA ARG A 164 -5.20 -8.39 4.55
C ARG A 164 -6.68 -8.68 4.74
N GLY A 165 -7.10 -9.92 4.43
CA GLY A 165 -8.45 -10.41 4.56
C GLY A 165 -8.86 -10.65 6.00
N PHE A 166 -10.11 -11.04 6.20
CA PHE A 166 -10.63 -11.36 7.51
C PHE A 166 -9.94 -12.60 8.09
N GLN A 167 -9.56 -12.49 9.35
CA GLN A 167 -9.07 -13.61 10.17
C GLN A 167 -9.83 -13.63 11.50
N ALA A 168 -10.11 -14.83 11.99
CA ALA A 168 -10.68 -15.02 13.30
C ALA A 168 -9.66 -14.72 14.43
N GLU A 169 -10.11 -14.69 15.67
CA GLU A 169 -9.25 -14.39 16.83
C GLU A 169 -8.10 -15.38 17.01
N ASP A 170 -8.27 -16.62 16.58
CA ASP A 170 -7.25 -17.67 16.57
C ASP A 170 -6.26 -17.57 15.40
N GLY A 171 -6.44 -16.57 14.51
CA GLY A 171 -5.62 -16.35 13.32
C GLY A 171 -5.99 -17.21 12.11
N SER A 172 -7.03 -18.03 12.19
CA SER A 172 -7.53 -18.80 11.05
C SER A 172 -8.26 -17.90 10.05
N SER A 173 -8.16 -18.24 8.76
CA SER A 173 -8.94 -17.60 7.69
C SER A 173 -10.11 -18.53 7.29
N PRO A 174 -11.38 -18.11 7.50
CA PRO A 174 -12.52 -18.94 7.07
C PRO A 174 -12.51 -19.24 5.58
N PHE A 175 -12.02 -18.31 4.76
CA PHE A 175 -11.87 -18.52 3.32
C PHE A 175 -10.83 -19.59 3.02
N TYR A 176 -9.66 -19.52 3.67
CA TYR A 176 -8.62 -20.52 3.51
C TYR A 176 -9.08 -21.91 3.94
N GLU A 177 -9.74 -22.02 5.09
CA GLU A 177 -10.28 -23.31 5.58
C GLU A 177 -11.34 -23.87 4.63
N GLY A 178 -12.19 -23.00 4.05
CA GLY A 178 -13.25 -23.41 3.13
C GLY A 178 -12.77 -23.73 1.71
N LEU A 179 -11.60 -23.26 1.31
CA LEU A 179 -11.09 -23.42 -0.06
C LEU A 179 -9.63 -23.87 -0.11
N GLY A 180 -8.69 -23.02 0.27
CA GLY A 180 -7.26 -23.23 0.08
C GLY A 180 -6.75 -24.51 0.74
N ARG A 181 -7.19 -24.80 1.96
CA ARG A 181 -6.80 -25.99 2.73
C ARG A 181 -7.12 -27.32 2.00
N HIS A 182 -8.18 -27.36 1.21
CA HIS A 182 -8.54 -28.55 0.44
C HIS A 182 -7.50 -28.91 -0.63
N PHE A 183 -6.80 -27.91 -1.17
CA PHE A 183 -5.80 -28.08 -2.21
C PHE A 183 -4.38 -28.16 -1.64
N PHE A 184 -4.02 -27.26 -0.75
CA PHE A 184 -2.65 -27.19 -0.23
C PHE A 184 -2.34 -28.20 0.87
N LYS A 185 -3.35 -28.70 1.61
CA LYS A 185 -3.20 -29.69 2.69
C LYS A 185 -2.25 -29.26 3.81
N MET A 186 -2.11 -27.97 4.05
CA MET A 186 -1.27 -27.38 5.09
C MET A 186 -2.00 -26.22 5.77
N ASP A 187 -1.47 -25.72 6.88
CA ASP A 187 -2.08 -24.62 7.62
C ASP A 187 -1.83 -23.27 6.93
N PHE A 188 -2.74 -22.31 7.15
CA PHE A 188 -2.68 -20.96 6.57
C PHE A 188 -1.34 -20.27 6.82
N ASN A 189 -0.84 -20.28 8.06
CA ASN A 189 0.44 -19.64 8.38
C ASN A 189 1.62 -20.26 7.62
N HIS A 190 1.60 -21.58 7.40
CA HIS A 190 2.67 -22.25 6.65
C HIS A 190 2.68 -21.84 5.17
N VAL A 191 1.50 -21.72 4.56
CA VAL A 191 1.38 -21.24 3.16
C VAL A 191 1.80 -19.80 3.05
N ASP A 192 1.39 -18.94 3.99
CA ASP A 192 1.78 -17.55 4.07
C ASP A 192 3.32 -17.39 4.14
N ASP A 193 3.98 -18.21 4.96
CA ASP A 193 5.45 -18.23 5.08
C ASP A 193 6.14 -18.72 3.80
N LEU A 194 5.63 -19.76 3.12
CA LEU A 194 6.16 -20.22 1.83
C LEU A 194 6.07 -19.11 0.77
N THR A 195 4.94 -18.43 0.73
CA THR A 195 4.70 -17.33 -0.22
C THR A 195 5.63 -16.15 0.05
N ALA A 196 5.87 -15.83 1.31
CA ALA A 196 6.82 -14.80 1.73
C ALA A 196 8.26 -15.12 1.29
N LEU A 197 8.62 -16.40 1.24
CA LEU A 197 9.92 -16.90 0.77
C LEU A 197 10.02 -17.01 -0.76
N GLY A 198 9.04 -16.51 -1.52
CA GLY A 198 9.03 -16.57 -2.97
C GLY A 198 8.69 -17.96 -3.56
N LYS A 199 8.33 -18.94 -2.74
CA LYS A 199 7.97 -20.28 -3.18
C LYS A 199 6.49 -20.33 -3.59
N LYS A 200 6.18 -19.92 -4.83
CA LYS A 200 4.79 -19.76 -5.31
C LYS A 200 4.38 -20.77 -6.39
N SER A 201 5.29 -21.65 -6.86
CA SER A 201 4.99 -22.63 -7.93
C SER A 201 3.83 -23.55 -7.57
N PHE A 202 3.73 -23.94 -6.30
CA PHE A 202 2.67 -24.83 -5.82
C PHE A 202 1.26 -24.26 -6.03
N ILE A 203 1.10 -22.94 -6.13
CA ILE A 203 -0.19 -22.30 -6.40
C ILE A 203 -0.71 -22.74 -7.77
N ALA A 204 0.11 -22.59 -8.82
CA ALA A 204 -0.25 -22.98 -10.17
C ALA A 204 -0.42 -24.51 -10.34
N GLU A 205 0.30 -25.29 -9.52
CA GLU A 205 0.28 -26.74 -9.58
C GLU A 205 -0.95 -27.34 -8.89
N LEU A 206 -1.39 -26.75 -7.78
CA LEU A 206 -2.42 -27.31 -6.91
C LEU A 206 -3.78 -26.64 -7.05
N MET A 207 -3.82 -25.34 -7.38
CA MET A 207 -5.10 -24.64 -7.45
C MET A 207 -5.88 -24.97 -8.72
N PRO A 208 -7.22 -25.09 -8.62
CA PRO A 208 -8.06 -25.40 -9.78
C PRO A 208 -8.04 -24.24 -10.80
N ARG A 209 -7.89 -24.61 -12.06
CA ARG A 209 -7.94 -23.67 -13.19
C ARG A 209 -9.36 -23.36 -13.66
N GLN A 210 -10.32 -24.17 -13.23
CA GLN A 210 -11.73 -24.00 -13.56
C GLN A 210 -12.40 -23.02 -12.59
N PRO A 211 -13.44 -22.30 -13.02
CA PRO A 211 -14.19 -21.42 -12.13
C PRO A 211 -14.77 -22.20 -10.94
N LEU A 212 -14.65 -21.62 -9.76
CA LEU A 212 -15.25 -22.12 -8.53
C LEU A 212 -16.51 -21.32 -8.22
N TYR A 213 -17.65 -21.99 -8.02
CA TYR A 213 -18.87 -21.31 -7.61
C TYR A 213 -18.80 -20.93 -6.13
N VAL A 214 -19.06 -19.66 -5.82
CA VAL A 214 -19.03 -19.15 -4.45
C VAL A 214 -20.06 -19.86 -3.58
N ASP A 215 -21.25 -20.14 -4.12
CA ASP A 215 -22.35 -20.81 -3.41
C ASP A 215 -22.02 -22.24 -2.94
N TYR A 216 -20.96 -22.87 -3.46
CA TYR A 216 -20.50 -24.17 -3.01
C TYR A 216 -19.46 -24.12 -1.88
N LEU A 217 -19.00 -22.93 -1.55
CA LEU A 217 -18.13 -22.74 -0.40
C LEU A 217 -18.95 -22.79 0.91
N PRO A 218 -18.34 -23.14 2.05
CA PRO A 218 -18.98 -22.97 3.36
C PRO A 218 -19.43 -21.50 3.57
N GLU A 219 -20.56 -21.30 4.23
CA GLU A 219 -21.16 -19.97 4.47
C GLU A 219 -20.14 -18.99 5.10
N ALA A 220 -19.38 -19.47 6.11
CA ALA A 220 -18.33 -18.67 6.74
C ALA A 220 -17.23 -18.20 5.78
N ALA A 221 -16.94 -18.97 4.72
CA ALA A 221 -15.98 -18.57 3.68
C ALA A 221 -16.59 -17.55 2.74
N GLN A 222 -17.87 -17.74 2.36
CA GLN A 222 -18.59 -16.77 1.50
C GLN A 222 -18.70 -15.40 2.14
N GLU A 223 -19.03 -15.36 3.43
CA GLU A 223 -19.23 -14.11 4.19
C GLU A 223 -17.99 -13.23 4.27
N VAL A 224 -16.78 -13.78 4.16
CA VAL A 224 -15.55 -13.00 4.31
C VAL A 224 -14.92 -12.55 2.99
N ILE A 225 -15.47 -12.96 1.85
CA ILE A 225 -14.98 -12.56 0.52
C ILE A 225 -15.01 -11.02 0.40
N GLY A 226 -13.86 -10.42 0.10
CA GLY A 226 -13.69 -8.98 -0.04
C GLY A 226 -13.77 -8.18 1.28
N LYS A 227 -13.82 -8.86 2.43
CA LYS A 227 -13.73 -8.20 3.74
C LYS A 227 -12.28 -8.07 4.19
N VAL A 228 -11.95 -6.93 4.76
CA VAL A 228 -10.63 -6.69 5.34
C VAL A 228 -10.58 -7.11 6.80
N HIS A 229 -9.39 -7.47 7.27
CA HIS A 229 -9.13 -7.63 8.70
C HIS A 229 -9.46 -6.32 9.45
N LEU A 230 -10.02 -6.42 10.65
CA LEU A 230 -10.47 -5.24 11.43
C LEU A 230 -9.36 -4.20 11.64
N SER A 231 -8.13 -4.64 11.89
CA SER A 231 -6.98 -3.74 12.08
C SER A 231 -6.58 -2.99 10.80
N THR A 232 -6.95 -3.48 9.60
CA THR A 232 -6.62 -2.85 8.31
C THR A 232 -7.75 -1.97 7.75
N ALA A 233 -8.92 -1.99 8.36
CA ALA A 233 -10.05 -1.16 7.94
C ALA A 233 -9.73 0.36 7.90
N PRO A 234 -8.95 0.94 8.82
CA PRO A 234 -8.50 2.33 8.70
C PRO A 234 -7.62 2.58 7.48
N ALA A 235 -6.71 1.64 7.16
CA ALA A 235 -5.85 1.75 5.98
C ALA A 235 -6.67 1.68 4.68
N ARG A 236 -7.67 0.78 4.58
CA ARG A 236 -8.60 0.72 3.46
C ARG A 236 -9.28 2.07 3.20
N ARG A 237 -9.84 2.69 4.24
CA ARG A 237 -10.48 4.00 4.13
C ARG A 237 -9.53 5.09 3.61
N LEU A 238 -8.25 5.04 4.02
CA LEU A 238 -7.25 5.99 3.53
C LEU A 238 -6.96 5.80 2.04
N LEU A 239 -6.88 4.55 1.56
CA LEU A 239 -6.67 4.24 0.15
C LEU A 239 -7.90 4.66 -0.69
N GLU A 240 -9.11 4.36 -0.20
CA GLU A 240 -10.36 4.77 -0.86
C GLU A 240 -10.47 6.31 -0.97
N GLN A 241 -10.01 7.06 0.05
CA GLN A 241 -9.94 8.52 0.00
C GLN A 241 -8.95 9.06 -1.04
N GLU A 242 -7.94 8.28 -1.41
CA GLU A 242 -6.98 8.63 -2.46
C GLU A 242 -7.46 8.22 -3.87
N GLY A 243 -8.61 7.59 -3.99
CA GLY A 243 -9.24 7.22 -5.26
C GLY A 243 -9.10 5.74 -5.62
N MET A 244 -8.64 4.90 -4.69
CA MET A 244 -8.63 3.44 -4.91
C MET A 244 -9.98 2.84 -4.55
N HIS A 245 -10.38 1.78 -5.24
CA HIS A 245 -11.64 1.08 -4.99
C HIS A 245 -11.54 -0.41 -5.31
N PHE A 246 -12.48 -1.19 -4.81
CA PHE A 246 -12.54 -2.63 -5.02
C PHE A 246 -13.20 -2.94 -6.37
N GLU A 247 -12.52 -3.70 -7.23
CA GLU A 247 -12.98 -4.08 -8.57
C GLU A 247 -13.16 -5.60 -8.72
N GLY A 248 -13.39 -6.33 -7.63
CA GLY A 248 -13.69 -7.75 -7.68
C GLY A 248 -12.47 -8.66 -7.76
N TYR A 249 -11.29 -8.19 -7.34
CA TYR A 249 -10.11 -9.05 -7.17
C TYR A 249 -9.83 -9.24 -5.69
N ILE A 250 -9.57 -10.49 -5.31
CA ILE A 250 -9.28 -10.87 -3.92
C ILE A 250 -8.01 -11.70 -3.85
N ASP A 251 -7.35 -11.65 -2.69
CA ASP A 251 -6.25 -12.53 -2.36
C ASP A 251 -6.69 -14.00 -2.38
N ILE A 252 -5.79 -14.89 -2.82
CA ILE A 252 -6.10 -16.32 -3.01
C ILE A 252 -6.14 -17.11 -1.70
N PHE A 253 -5.61 -16.55 -0.60
CA PHE A 253 -5.51 -17.27 0.68
C PHE A 253 -6.54 -16.78 1.70
N ASP A 254 -6.71 -15.48 1.86
CA ASP A 254 -7.59 -14.91 2.89
C ASP A 254 -8.79 -14.13 2.33
N ALA A 255 -8.97 -14.12 1.00
CA ALA A 255 -10.00 -13.37 0.28
C ALA A 255 -10.01 -11.86 0.57
N GLY A 256 -8.90 -11.32 1.04
CA GLY A 256 -8.74 -9.88 1.22
C GLY A 256 -8.92 -9.13 -0.09
N PRO A 257 -9.58 -7.96 -0.10
CA PRO A 257 -9.81 -7.22 -1.34
C PRO A 257 -8.53 -6.62 -1.88
N VAL A 258 -8.35 -6.67 -3.19
CA VAL A 258 -7.33 -5.89 -3.90
C VAL A 258 -7.97 -4.59 -4.36
N LEU A 259 -7.56 -3.48 -3.76
CA LEU A 259 -7.99 -2.16 -4.19
C LEU A 259 -7.18 -1.73 -5.41
N GLN A 260 -7.84 -1.02 -6.33
CA GLN A 260 -7.26 -0.60 -7.60
C GLN A 260 -7.54 0.88 -7.87
N ALA A 261 -6.65 1.52 -8.62
CA ALA A 261 -6.85 2.85 -9.20
C ALA A 261 -6.03 3.00 -10.48
N ARG A 262 -6.40 3.97 -11.32
CA ARG A 262 -5.48 4.51 -12.32
C ARG A 262 -4.63 5.60 -11.67
N VAL A 263 -3.32 5.58 -11.91
CA VAL A 263 -2.39 6.59 -11.36
C VAL A 263 -2.84 8.01 -11.71
N SER A 264 -3.32 8.24 -12.94
CA SER A 264 -3.83 9.54 -13.38
C SER A 264 -5.06 10.05 -12.62
N GLU A 265 -5.84 9.15 -12.00
CA GLU A 265 -7.08 9.45 -11.29
C GLU A 265 -6.89 9.65 -9.78
N LEU A 266 -5.69 9.42 -9.27
CA LEU A 266 -5.38 9.57 -7.85
C LEU A 266 -5.61 11.02 -7.38
N ARG A 267 -6.12 11.16 -6.15
CA ARG A 267 -6.30 12.47 -5.52
C ARG A 267 -4.99 13.28 -5.49
N ALA A 268 -3.88 12.61 -5.18
CA ALA A 268 -2.57 13.26 -5.15
C ALA A 268 -2.17 13.86 -6.50
N MET A 269 -2.59 13.28 -7.63
CA MET A 269 -2.37 13.82 -8.97
C MET A 269 -3.19 15.08 -9.22
N ARG A 270 -4.46 15.10 -8.77
CA ARG A 270 -5.39 16.22 -9.01
C ARG A 270 -5.18 17.39 -8.05
N ASP A 271 -5.00 17.09 -6.77
CA ASP A 271 -5.13 18.06 -5.68
C ASP A 271 -3.78 18.57 -5.16
N SER A 272 -2.65 17.95 -5.59
CA SER A 272 -1.33 18.47 -5.23
C SER A 272 -0.90 19.59 -6.16
N CYS A 273 -0.10 20.50 -5.65
CA CYS A 273 0.48 21.60 -6.43
C CYS A 273 1.97 21.75 -6.16
N MET A 274 2.68 22.30 -7.15
CA MET A 274 4.06 22.73 -7.00
C MET A 274 4.09 24.15 -6.44
N ALA A 275 5.03 24.40 -5.52
CA ALA A 275 5.27 25.72 -4.96
C ALA A 275 6.77 25.95 -4.79
N SER A 276 7.19 27.20 -4.80
CA SER A 276 8.56 27.61 -4.49
C SER A 276 8.67 27.97 -3.02
N VAL A 277 9.73 27.52 -2.34
CA VAL A 277 9.97 27.78 -0.91
C VAL A 277 10.32 29.24 -0.69
N GLU A 278 9.61 29.91 0.20
CA GLU A 278 9.99 31.21 0.79
C GLU A 278 10.43 30.99 2.24
N PRO A 279 11.69 31.30 2.58
CA PRO A 279 12.13 31.25 3.96
C PRO A 279 11.38 32.27 4.83
N GLY A 280 10.81 31.84 5.95
CA GLY A 280 10.09 32.76 6.85
C GLY A 280 9.53 32.04 8.06
N ALA A 281 9.04 32.80 9.03
CA ALA A 281 8.24 32.20 10.08
C ALA A 281 6.94 31.70 9.45
N ALA A 282 6.71 30.40 9.53
CA ALA A 282 5.43 29.85 9.11
C ALA A 282 4.31 30.61 9.83
N THR A 283 3.50 31.32 9.08
CA THR A 283 2.26 31.95 9.61
C THR A 283 1.27 30.82 9.81
N ALA A 284 1.57 29.95 10.79
CA ALA A 284 0.66 28.88 11.18
C ALA A 284 -0.56 29.50 11.83
N SER A 285 -1.64 29.65 11.07
CA SER A 285 -2.93 29.81 11.71
C SER A 285 -3.27 28.48 12.39
N PRO A 286 -3.61 28.46 13.68
CA PRO A 286 -4.06 27.24 14.38
C PRO A 286 -5.25 26.55 13.68
N ALA A 287 -5.96 27.27 12.82
CA ALA A 287 -7.07 26.80 12.01
C ALA A 287 -6.65 26.28 10.61
N ALA A 288 -5.37 26.41 10.22
CA ALA A 288 -4.92 25.93 8.92
C ALA A 288 -4.91 24.40 8.87
N GLU A 289 -5.46 23.85 7.78
CA GLU A 289 -5.41 22.40 7.54
C GLU A 289 -3.95 21.92 7.40
N PRO A 290 -3.62 20.73 7.95
CA PRO A 290 -2.30 20.18 7.77
C PRO A 290 -2.04 19.82 6.30
N MET A 291 -0.84 20.16 5.83
CA MET A 291 -0.35 19.91 4.48
C MET A 291 0.79 18.91 4.51
N LEU A 292 0.78 17.95 3.60
CA LEU A 292 1.96 17.19 3.22
C LEU A 292 2.79 18.05 2.30
N VAL A 293 4.09 18.20 2.60
CA VAL A 293 5.04 18.89 1.73
C VAL A 293 6.23 17.98 1.49
N SER A 294 6.59 17.79 0.22
CA SER A 294 7.78 17.02 -0.16
C SER A 294 8.77 17.88 -0.93
N ASN A 295 10.06 17.57 -0.79
CA ASN A 295 11.05 18.01 -1.76
C ASN A 295 10.84 17.28 -3.11
N THR A 296 11.64 17.61 -4.11
CA THR A 296 11.56 17.05 -5.48
C THR A 296 12.75 16.16 -5.83
N ARG A 297 13.54 15.74 -4.82
CA ARG A 297 14.77 14.98 -5.02
C ARG A 297 14.50 13.48 -4.94
N MET A 298 14.84 12.73 -5.97
CA MET A 298 14.61 11.29 -6.03
C MET A 298 15.38 10.53 -4.94
N GLN A 299 16.69 10.68 -4.87
CA GLN A 299 17.55 9.92 -3.96
C GLN A 299 17.44 10.37 -2.50
N ASP A 300 17.11 11.63 -2.25
CA ASP A 300 16.91 12.19 -0.92
C ASP A 300 15.48 12.71 -0.77
N PHE A 301 14.51 11.90 -1.22
CA PHE A 301 13.10 12.26 -1.14
C PHE A 301 12.65 12.33 0.31
N ARG A 302 12.04 13.46 0.69
CA ARG A 302 11.59 13.74 2.05
C ARG A 302 10.22 14.37 2.04
N ILE A 303 9.41 14.00 3.03
CA ILE A 303 8.06 14.53 3.23
C ILE A 303 7.89 14.91 4.70
N ILE A 304 7.31 16.08 4.94
CA ILE A 304 6.89 16.56 6.26
C ILE A 304 5.39 16.85 6.27
N VAL A 305 4.85 17.03 7.47
CA VAL A 305 3.53 17.65 7.68
C VAL A 305 3.76 19.02 8.29
N THR A 306 3.20 20.04 7.67
CA THR A 306 3.24 21.43 8.14
C THR A 306 1.86 22.08 8.05
N HIS A 307 1.65 23.20 8.72
CA HIS A 307 0.44 24.03 8.60
C HIS A 307 0.63 25.20 7.59
N ALA A 308 1.75 25.25 6.90
CA ALA A 308 1.97 26.21 5.82
C ALA A 308 1.15 25.83 4.58
N CYS A 309 0.45 26.79 4.00
CA CYS A 309 -0.37 26.59 2.81
C CYS A 309 0.22 27.35 1.62
N PRO A 310 0.31 26.75 0.41
CA PRO A 310 0.75 27.46 -0.78
C PRO A 310 -0.19 28.60 -1.17
N VAL A 311 0.37 29.78 -1.43
CA VAL A 311 -0.36 30.95 -1.91
C VAL A 311 0.40 31.53 -3.09
N GLY A 312 -0.27 31.74 -4.22
CA GLY A 312 0.36 32.33 -5.41
C GLY A 312 1.57 31.53 -5.93
N GLY A 313 1.58 30.20 -5.79
CA GLY A 313 2.69 29.36 -6.22
C GLY A 313 3.90 29.34 -5.27
N LYS A 314 3.78 29.92 -4.08
CA LYS A 314 4.83 30.00 -3.06
C LYS A 314 4.34 29.39 -1.75
N ILE A 315 5.26 28.82 -0.96
CA ILE A 315 4.99 28.29 0.37
C ILE A 315 6.03 28.80 1.37
N THR A 316 5.58 29.42 2.46
CA THR A 316 6.48 29.92 3.50
C THR A 316 6.79 28.80 4.48
N LEU A 317 8.07 28.40 4.56
CA LEU A 317 8.53 27.36 5.47
C LEU A 317 9.51 27.93 6.50
N GLY A 318 9.37 27.45 7.75
CA GLY A 318 10.30 27.77 8.83
C GLY A 318 11.65 27.04 8.65
N PRO A 319 12.71 27.49 9.37
CA PRO A 319 14.03 26.86 9.29
C PRO A 319 14.00 25.35 9.61
N ALA A 320 13.23 24.91 10.59
CA ALA A 320 13.10 23.50 10.96
C ALA A 320 12.45 22.65 9.86
N ASP A 321 11.39 23.15 9.21
CA ASP A 321 10.74 22.47 8.07
C ASP A 321 11.69 22.36 6.88
N MET A 322 12.43 23.45 6.60
CA MET A 322 13.42 23.46 5.51
C MET A 322 14.59 22.51 5.77
N GLU A 323 15.05 22.41 7.01
CA GLU A 323 16.08 21.45 7.42
C GLU A 323 15.59 19.99 7.26
N LEU A 324 14.38 19.68 7.73
CA LEU A 324 13.78 18.35 7.58
C LEU A 324 13.60 17.96 6.11
N LEU A 325 13.19 18.89 5.25
CA LEU A 325 13.05 18.69 3.79
C LEU A 325 14.40 18.76 3.06
N ARG A 326 15.46 19.23 3.73
CA ARG A 326 16.76 19.55 3.12
C ARG A 326 16.62 20.46 1.90
N CYS A 327 15.79 21.49 2.00
CA CYS A 327 15.55 22.43 0.91
C CYS A 327 15.96 23.86 1.29
N HIS A 328 16.16 24.69 0.29
CA HIS A 328 16.54 26.09 0.41
C HIS A 328 15.48 27.02 -0.20
N GLY A 329 15.57 28.31 0.12
CA GLY A 329 14.70 29.32 -0.49
C GLY A 329 14.79 29.29 -2.01
N GLY A 330 13.65 29.40 -2.69
CA GLY A 330 13.53 29.32 -4.13
C GLY A 330 13.41 27.89 -4.71
N GLU A 331 13.75 26.84 -3.93
CA GLU A 331 13.62 25.47 -4.43
C GLU A 331 12.15 25.04 -4.56
N PRO A 332 11.84 24.15 -5.55
CA PRO A 332 10.51 23.64 -5.72
C PRO A 332 10.18 22.57 -4.68
N VAL A 333 8.95 22.58 -4.18
CA VAL A 333 8.35 21.54 -3.33
C VAL A 333 6.97 21.20 -3.85
N ARG A 334 6.50 19.98 -3.57
CA ARG A 334 5.12 19.59 -3.83
C ARG A 334 4.32 19.64 -2.54
N ALA A 335 3.12 20.19 -2.59
CA ALA A 335 2.23 20.29 -1.44
C ALA A 335 0.87 19.65 -1.74
N LEU A 336 0.30 18.95 -0.73
CA LEU A 336 -1.00 18.28 -0.81
C LEU A 336 -1.71 18.44 0.55
N PRO A 337 -2.99 18.82 0.60
CA PRO A 337 -3.77 18.76 1.84
C PRO A 337 -3.77 17.35 2.44
N LEU A 338 -3.43 17.20 3.72
CA LEU A 338 -3.40 15.89 4.38
C LEU A 338 -4.81 15.27 4.45
N ASN A 339 -5.82 16.09 4.66
CA ASN A 339 -7.21 15.66 4.67
C ASN A 339 -7.86 15.88 3.31
N VAL A 340 -8.82 15.02 2.96
CA VAL A 340 -9.68 15.26 1.81
C VAL A 340 -10.59 16.45 2.14
N ARG A 341 -10.67 17.43 1.26
CA ARG A 341 -11.64 18.52 1.41
C ARG A 341 -13.05 17.92 1.44
N LYS A 342 -13.80 18.23 2.47
CA LYS A 342 -15.23 17.89 2.47
C LYS A 342 -15.87 18.70 1.36
N ASN A 343 -16.45 18.02 0.38
CA ASN A 343 -17.33 18.70 -0.58
C ASN A 343 -18.47 19.33 0.21
N LEU A 344 -18.54 20.67 0.22
CA LEU A 344 -19.65 21.42 0.83
C LEU A 344 -20.99 21.24 0.07
N TYR A 345 -21.02 20.34 -0.94
CA TYR A 345 -22.15 20.10 -1.82
C TYR A 345 -22.56 18.62 -1.87
N ALA A 346 -22.37 17.86 -0.77
CA ALA A 346 -22.93 16.52 -0.62
C ALA A 346 -24.08 16.54 0.38
#